data_40827aa4f97ad9dda1a415edf417cfc8
#
_entry.id   40827aa4f97ad9dda1a415edf417cfc8
#
_cell.length_a   1.000
_cell.length_b   1.000
_cell.length_c   1.000
_cell.angle_alpha   90.00
_cell.angle_beta   90.00
_cell.angle_gamma   90.00
#
_symmetry.space_group_name_H-M   'P 1'
#
loop_
_entity.id
_entity.type
_entity.pdbx_description
1 polymer ?
#
loop_
_entity_poly.entity_id
_entity_poly.type
_entity_poly.pdbx_seq_one_letter_code
_entity_poly.pdbx_strand_id
1 'polypeptide(L)'
;MKLSKAGIVVNSSGCNTVIKALAEPEMLEIFTPVILSIDNSFSKAVSELDSEQQFPLCAISNADDILDGRINVIETFVNEGEAIDRAVALYLDNHLDTIIDISATKRNRKDTKDLCARLIAALNADNDTSLVWYVKGETRLIQSSAETLTADVKNAWQALRRDHTLIKPRIAILAKDDKTHEQVTALREEGFFAFGPFAAENFIETRQYKPYDAIIVVDGDEDLGKTLEDIDTPAFGYISGLPMVFTYLAEVTAESDQDFKAALYSSISMSKNRRRYRYATSNPLEKQWIPRGKDDFKLDLTKEDSD
;
A
#
# COMPACT_ATOMS: atom_id res chain seq x y z
N MET A 1 15.37 18.21 -4.37
CA MET A 1 14.79 16.86 -4.65
C MET A 1 13.30 17.07 -4.94
N LYS A 2 12.78 16.55 -6.04
CA LYS A 2 11.35 16.74 -6.35
C LYS A 2 10.50 15.99 -5.33
N LEU A 3 9.53 16.65 -4.71
CA LEU A 3 8.61 16.04 -3.75
C LEU A 3 7.71 15.02 -4.47
N SER A 4 7.31 13.98 -3.77
CA SER A 4 6.31 13.04 -4.29
C SER A 4 4.94 13.70 -4.24
N LYS A 5 4.14 13.55 -5.29
CA LYS A 5 2.78 14.08 -5.37
C LYS A 5 1.78 12.97 -5.03
N ALA A 6 1.03 13.17 -3.94
CA ALA A 6 0.03 12.21 -3.47
C ALA A 6 -1.38 12.74 -3.69
N GLY A 7 -2.17 12.03 -4.49
CA GLY A 7 -3.59 12.26 -4.65
C GLY A 7 -4.34 11.72 -3.43
N ILE A 8 -5.15 12.53 -2.77
CA ILE A 8 -5.93 12.16 -1.59
C ILE A 8 -7.41 12.35 -1.92
N VAL A 9 -8.12 11.24 -2.09
CA VAL A 9 -9.57 11.25 -2.33
C VAL A 9 -10.28 11.31 -0.97
N VAL A 10 -11.10 12.35 -0.77
CA VAL A 10 -11.70 12.63 0.54
C VAL A 10 -13.16 13.10 0.41
N ASN A 11 -13.98 12.67 1.36
CA ASN A 11 -15.33 13.19 1.60
C ASN A 11 -15.43 13.89 2.97
N SER A 12 -16.60 14.30 3.38
CA SER A 12 -16.84 15.00 4.65
C SER A 12 -16.37 14.22 5.89
N SER A 13 -16.44 12.88 5.88
CA SER A 13 -16.02 12.06 7.03
C SER A 13 -14.49 12.00 7.17
N GLY A 14 -13.74 12.07 6.06
CA GLY A 14 -12.29 12.01 6.03
C GLY A 14 -11.60 13.36 6.18
N CYS A 15 -12.30 14.48 5.97
CA CYS A 15 -11.68 15.81 5.94
C CYS A 15 -10.90 16.14 7.22
N ASN A 16 -11.49 15.92 8.39
CA ASN A 16 -10.83 16.21 9.67
C ASN A 16 -9.56 15.40 9.88
N THR A 17 -9.54 14.14 9.44
CA THR A 17 -8.37 13.26 9.49
C THR A 17 -7.23 13.82 8.65
N VAL A 18 -7.51 14.24 7.40
CA VAL A 18 -6.50 14.84 6.51
C VAL A 18 -6.02 16.17 7.06
N ILE A 19 -6.93 17.03 7.50
CA ILE A 19 -6.62 18.35 8.05
C ILE A 19 -5.68 18.23 9.24
N LYS A 20 -5.98 17.36 10.21
CA LYS A 20 -5.12 17.11 11.37
C LYS A 20 -3.71 16.67 10.95
N ALA A 21 -3.61 15.75 10.01
CA ALA A 21 -2.33 15.27 9.52
C ALA A 21 -1.54 16.35 8.78
N LEU A 22 -2.19 17.14 7.91
CA LEU A 22 -1.56 18.20 7.14
C LEU A 22 -1.25 19.47 7.97
N ALA A 23 -1.81 19.59 9.17
CA ALA A 23 -1.48 20.67 10.11
C ALA A 23 -0.04 20.57 10.66
N GLU A 24 0.59 19.40 10.54
CA GLU A 24 2.00 19.24 10.91
C GLU A 24 2.90 19.88 9.84
N PRO A 25 3.70 20.90 10.17
CA PRO A 25 4.49 21.66 9.18
C PRO A 25 5.43 20.77 8.34
N GLU A 26 5.94 19.68 8.95
CA GLU A 26 6.87 18.74 8.32
C GLU A 26 6.25 17.95 7.16
N MET A 27 4.91 17.82 7.14
CA MET A 27 4.23 17.02 6.11
C MET A 27 4.42 17.60 4.71
N LEU A 28 4.35 18.92 4.57
CA LEU A 28 4.53 19.59 3.27
C LEU A 28 5.98 19.59 2.77
N GLU A 29 6.94 19.28 3.65
CA GLU A 29 8.35 19.09 3.27
C GLU A 29 8.61 17.70 2.69
N ILE A 30 7.73 16.71 2.98
CA ILE A 30 7.91 15.31 2.58
C ILE A 30 7.23 15.00 1.26
N PHE A 31 6.06 15.63 1.01
CA PHE A 31 5.27 15.40 -0.19
C PHE A 31 4.40 16.61 -0.54
N THR A 32 3.88 16.62 -1.77
CA THR A 32 2.91 17.61 -2.24
C THR A 32 1.52 16.97 -2.25
N PRO A 33 0.60 17.37 -1.36
CA PRO A 33 -0.77 16.87 -1.35
C PRO A 33 -1.60 17.46 -2.50
N VAL A 34 -2.37 16.58 -3.15
CA VAL A 34 -3.40 16.95 -4.13
C VAL A 34 -4.72 16.37 -3.65
N ILE A 35 -5.56 17.20 -3.06
CA ILE A 35 -6.84 16.81 -2.49
C ILE A 35 -7.88 16.74 -3.59
N LEU A 36 -8.55 15.59 -3.73
CA LEU A 36 -9.69 15.39 -4.60
C LEU A 36 -10.94 15.33 -3.71
N SER A 37 -11.56 16.51 -3.52
CA SER A 37 -12.63 16.70 -2.54
C SER A 37 -14.00 16.44 -3.15
N ILE A 38 -14.79 15.59 -2.51
CA ILE A 38 -16.17 15.30 -2.87
C ILE A 38 -17.08 16.36 -2.19
N ASP A 39 -18.02 16.92 -2.94
CA ASP A 39 -19.00 17.91 -2.47
C ASP A 39 -18.40 19.17 -1.81
N ASN A 40 -17.24 19.62 -2.26
CA ASN A 40 -16.48 20.74 -1.65
C ASN A 40 -16.23 20.55 -0.15
N SER A 41 -16.23 19.32 0.32
CA SER A 41 -16.19 19.00 1.74
C SER A 41 -14.90 19.47 2.42
N PHE A 42 -13.77 19.44 1.70
CA PHE A 42 -12.47 19.80 2.27
C PHE A 42 -12.36 21.32 2.52
N SER A 43 -12.66 22.16 1.54
CA SER A 43 -12.63 23.62 1.72
C SER A 43 -13.68 24.09 2.73
N LYS A 44 -14.84 23.45 2.81
CA LYS A 44 -15.81 23.72 3.88
C LYS A 44 -15.21 23.43 5.25
N ALA A 45 -14.63 22.25 5.44
CA ALA A 45 -14.02 21.86 6.71
C ALA A 45 -12.86 22.81 7.11
N VAL A 46 -12.01 23.21 6.14
CA VAL A 46 -10.93 24.18 6.40
C VAL A 46 -11.48 25.56 6.76
N SER A 47 -12.59 26.01 6.16
CA SER A 47 -13.20 27.30 6.47
C SER A 47 -13.83 27.37 7.87
N GLU A 48 -14.10 26.23 8.49
CA GLU A 48 -14.63 26.11 9.86
C GLU A 48 -13.53 26.09 10.93
N LEU A 49 -12.24 26.03 10.51
CA LEU A 49 -11.12 26.06 11.44
C LEU A 49 -10.90 27.48 11.98
N ASP A 50 -10.37 27.57 13.20
CA ASP A 50 -9.98 28.83 13.80
C ASP A 50 -8.98 29.59 12.92
N SER A 51 -9.12 30.91 12.87
CA SER A 51 -8.32 31.82 12.03
C SER A 51 -6.80 31.76 12.30
N GLU A 52 -6.37 31.10 13.36
CA GLU A 52 -4.95 30.89 13.69
C GLU A 52 -4.32 29.73 12.90
N GLN A 53 -5.15 28.80 12.38
CA GLN A 53 -4.64 27.70 11.55
C GLN A 53 -4.72 28.08 10.06
N GLN A 54 -3.71 28.77 9.58
CA GLN A 54 -3.60 29.10 8.16
C GLN A 54 -3.01 27.94 7.38
N PHE A 55 -3.85 27.23 6.61
CA PHE A 55 -3.36 26.26 5.64
C PHE A 55 -2.95 26.96 4.33
N PRO A 56 -1.81 26.62 3.74
CA PRO A 56 -1.37 27.14 2.45
C PRO A 56 -2.16 26.48 1.31
N LEU A 57 -3.48 26.73 1.24
CA LEU A 57 -4.38 26.18 0.22
C LEU A 57 -4.14 26.82 -1.14
N CYS A 58 -4.26 26.01 -2.19
CA CYS A 58 -4.30 26.42 -3.57
C CYS A 58 -5.44 25.68 -4.29
N ALA A 59 -6.50 26.40 -4.67
CA ALA A 59 -7.51 25.83 -5.54
C ALA A 59 -6.93 25.67 -6.95
N ILE A 60 -6.98 24.48 -7.51
CA ILE A 60 -6.47 24.17 -8.84
C ILE A 60 -7.58 23.55 -9.70
N SER A 61 -7.60 23.92 -10.98
CA SER A 61 -8.47 23.29 -11.98
C SER A 61 -7.72 22.31 -12.87
N ASN A 62 -6.44 22.53 -13.05
CA ASN A 62 -5.58 21.74 -13.92
C ASN A 62 -4.38 21.16 -13.18
N ALA A 63 -3.87 20.06 -13.72
CA ALA A 63 -2.70 19.37 -13.17
C ALA A 63 -1.40 20.20 -13.26
N ASP A 64 -1.32 21.10 -14.25
CA ASP A 64 -0.17 21.99 -14.42
C ASP A 64 -0.06 23.07 -13.35
N ASP A 65 -1.16 23.32 -12.63
CA ASP A 65 -1.24 24.30 -11.54
C ASP A 65 -0.79 23.75 -10.19
N ILE A 66 -0.40 22.47 -10.10
CA ILE A 66 0.05 21.84 -8.85
C ILE A 66 1.34 22.48 -8.35
N LEU A 67 1.25 23.13 -7.20
CA LEU A 67 2.36 23.84 -6.54
C LEU A 67 2.96 23.01 -5.41
N ASP A 68 4.30 22.84 -5.43
CA ASP A 68 5.01 22.22 -4.31
C ASP A 68 4.96 23.12 -3.05
N GLY A 69 4.91 22.51 -1.86
CA GLY A 69 4.79 23.20 -0.58
C GLY A 69 3.40 23.83 -0.33
N ARG A 70 2.40 23.46 -1.13
CA ARG A 70 1.01 23.88 -0.99
C ARG A 70 0.07 22.69 -0.92
N ILE A 71 -1.07 22.87 -0.28
CA ILE A 71 -2.19 21.93 -0.34
C ILE A 71 -3.01 22.29 -1.58
N ASN A 72 -2.92 21.47 -2.61
CA ASN A 72 -3.63 21.67 -3.87
C ASN A 72 -4.99 20.98 -3.78
N VAL A 73 -6.08 21.67 -4.15
CA VAL A 73 -7.44 21.18 -3.97
C VAL A 73 -8.23 21.23 -5.28
N ILE A 74 -8.86 20.09 -5.62
CA ILE A 74 -9.81 19.94 -6.72
C ILE A 74 -11.16 19.54 -6.12
N GLU A 75 -12.22 20.31 -6.33
CA GLU A 75 -13.48 20.20 -5.57
C GLU A 75 -14.72 19.95 -6.44
N THR A 76 -14.56 19.41 -7.63
CA THR A 76 -15.65 19.31 -8.62
C THR A 76 -16.36 17.96 -8.63
N PHE A 77 -16.09 17.06 -7.69
CA PHE A 77 -16.60 15.69 -7.73
C PHE A 77 -17.91 15.55 -6.95
N VAL A 78 -18.84 14.81 -7.51
CA VAL A 78 -20.15 14.51 -6.90
C VAL A 78 -20.09 13.19 -6.11
N ASN A 79 -19.18 12.29 -6.48
CA ASN A 79 -19.05 10.97 -5.84
C ASN A 79 -17.61 10.47 -5.85
N GLU A 80 -17.37 9.43 -5.02
CA GLU A 80 -16.08 8.75 -4.90
C GLU A 80 -15.54 8.27 -6.25
N GLY A 81 -16.42 7.72 -7.08
CA GLY A 81 -16.03 7.15 -8.35
C GLY A 81 -15.40 8.15 -9.29
N GLU A 82 -16.00 9.34 -9.43
CA GLU A 82 -15.48 10.43 -10.27
C GLU A 82 -14.13 10.93 -9.73
N ALA A 83 -14.01 11.07 -8.41
CA ALA A 83 -12.77 11.50 -7.78
C ALA A 83 -11.63 10.49 -8.00
N ILE A 84 -11.91 9.20 -7.88
CA ILE A 84 -10.93 8.14 -8.15
C ILE A 84 -10.54 8.11 -9.62
N ASP A 85 -11.50 8.20 -10.56
CA ASP A 85 -11.19 8.23 -11.99
C ASP A 85 -10.32 9.43 -12.36
N ARG A 86 -10.60 10.59 -11.77
CA ARG A 86 -9.74 11.77 -11.96
C ARG A 86 -8.35 11.57 -11.40
N ALA A 87 -8.23 10.98 -10.20
CA ALA A 87 -6.94 10.66 -9.59
C ALA A 87 -6.12 9.69 -10.47
N VAL A 88 -6.78 8.66 -11.02
CA VAL A 88 -6.16 7.71 -11.97
C VAL A 88 -5.69 8.43 -13.23
N ALA A 89 -6.51 9.31 -13.83
CA ALA A 89 -6.11 10.09 -14.99
C ALA A 89 -4.89 10.97 -14.69
N LEU A 90 -4.87 11.67 -13.55
CA LEU A 90 -3.72 12.47 -13.11
C LEU A 90 -2.45 11.61 -12.90
N TYR A 91 -2.60 10.38 -12.43
CA TYR A 91 -1.49 9.45 -12.33
C TYR A 91 -0.96 9.04 -13.71
N LEU A 92 -1.84 8.67 -14.64
CA LEU A 92 -1.46 8.29 -16.02
C LEU A 92 -0.73 9.41 -16.76
N ASP A 93 -1.12 10.66 -16.50
CA ASP A 93 -0.49 11.87 -17.03
C ASP A 93 0.80 12.26 -16.26
N ASN A 94 1.27 11.42 -15.31
CA ASN A 94 2.45 11.65 -14.47
C ASN A 94 2.37 12.88 -13.56
N HIS A 95 1.17 13.32 -13.21
CA HIS A 95 0.94 14.41 -12.26
C HIS A 95 0.84 13.93 -10.80
N LEU A 96 0.57 12.64 -10.59
CA LEU A 96 0.58 12.00 -9.27
C LEU A 96 1.56 10.82 -9.25
N ASP A 97 2.07 10.51 -8.07
CA ASP A 97 2.95 9.37 -7.81
C ASP A 97 2.25 8.22 -7.12
N THR A 98 1.20 8.55 -6.36
CA THR A 98 0.41 7.61 -5.57
C THR A 98 -0.98 8.19 -5.30
N ILE A 99 -1.94 7.31 -4.96
CA ILE A 99 -3.30 7.68 -4.58
C ILE A 99 -3.64 7.06 -3.23
N ILE A 100 -4.29 7.86 -2.38
CA ILE A 100 -4.79 7.46 -1.07
C ILE A 100 -6.28 7.78 -1.01
N ASP A 101 -7.09 6.77 -0.78
CA ASP A 101 -8.55 6.91 -0.68
C ASP A 101 -8.99 6.83 0.79
N ILE A 102 -9.61 7.90 1.25
CA ILE A 102 -10.23 8.00 2.57
C ILE A 102 -11.68 8.51 2.47
N SER A 103 -12.31 8.26 1.34
CA SER A 103 -13.68 8.71 1.07
C SER A 103 -14.76 7.79 1.64
N ALA A 104 -14.45 6.56 2.02
CA ALA A 104 -15.41 5.63 2.60
C ALA A 104 -15.34 5.63 4.13
N THR A 105 -16.46 5.86 4.80
CA THR A 105 -16.55 5.81 6.28
C THR A 105 -16.19 4.42 6.80
N LYS A 106 -16.67 3.37 6.13
CA LYS A 106 -16.32 1.97 6.40
C LYS A 106 -16.38 1.19 5.09
N ARG A 107 -15.27 0.50 4.77
CA ARG A 107 -15.14 -0.29 3.56
C ARG A 107 -15.19 -1.78 3.89
N ASN A 108 -16.19 -2.48 3.42
CA ASN A 108 -16.26 -3.93 3.55
C ASN A 108 -15.44 -4.62 2.44
N ARG A 109 -15.30 -5.95 2.54
CA ARG A 109 -14.56 -6.77 1.58
C ARG A 109 -15.09 -6.69 0.15
N LYS A 110 -16.42 -6.64 -0.01
CA LYS A 110 -17.05 -6.55 -1.34
C LYS A 110 -16.68 -5.23 -1.99
N ASP A 111 -16.85 -4.12 -1.24
CA ASP A 111 -16.50 -2.77 -1.73
C ASP A 111 -15.01 -2.70 -2.14
N THR A 112 -14.13 -3.36 -1.38
CA THR A 112 -12.70 -3.42 -1.70
C THR A 112 -12.43 -4.22 -2.97
N LYS A 113 -13.11 -5.34 -3.18
CA LYS A 113 -13.00 -6.14 -4.41
C LYS A 113 -13.54 -5.36 -5.62
N ASP A 114 -14.68 -4.69 -5.48
CA ASP A 114 -15.27 -3.87 -6.54
C ASP A 114 -14.35 -2.70 -6.91
N LEU A 115 -13.75 -2.04 -5.91
CA LEU A 115 -12.73 -1.00 -6.12
C LEU A 115 -11.50 -1.55 -6.84
N CYS A 116 -11.00 -2.71 -6.43
CA CYS A 116 -9.86 -3.37 -7.07
C CYS A 116 -10.15 -3.66 -8.55
N ALA A 117 -11.30 -4.29 -8.84
CA ALA A 117 -11.72 -4.57 -10.21
C ALA A 117 -11.84 -3.31 -11.08
N ARG A 118 -12.38 -2.22 -10.53
CA ARG A 118 -12.45 -0.93 -11.21
C ARG A 118 -11.06 -0.36 -11.53
N LEU A 119 -10.13 -0.40 -10.58
CA LEU A 119 -8.77 0.11 -10.78
C LEU A 119 -8.00 -0.74 -11.81
N ILE A 120 -8.17 -2.06 -11.79
CA ILE A 120 -7.59 -2.98 -12.79
C ILE A 120 -8.08 -2.58 -14.18
N ALA A 121 -9.39 -2.39 -14.34
CA ALA A 121 -9.97 -1.98 -15.62
C ALA A 121 -9.49 -0.60 -16.08
N ALA A 122 -9.47 0.40 -15.18
CA ALA A 122 -9.05 1.76 -15.49
C ALA A 122 -7.57 1.87 -15.87
N LEU A 123 -6.72 1.03 -15.27
CA LEU A 123 -5.27 1.02 -15.49
C LEU A 123 -4.82 -0.02 -16.52
N ASN A 124 -5.75 -0.79 -17.09
CA ASN A 124 -5.48 -1.94 -17.95
C ASN A 124 -4.43 -2.88 -17.33
N ALA A 125 -4.58 -3.13 -16.02
CA ALA A 125 -3.68 -3.97 -15.24
C ALA A 125 -4.08 -5.44 -15.32
N ASP A 126 -3.14 -6.32 -14.98
CA ASP A 126 -3.39 -7.76 -14.95
C ASP A 126 -4.12 -8.14 -13.66
N ASN A 127 -5.31 -8.73 -13.80
CA ASN A 127 -6.12 -9.21 -12.69
C ASN A 127 -5.43 -10.31 -11.89
N ASP A 128 -4.72 -11.20 -12.56
CA ASP A 128 -4.12 -12.39 -11.95
C ASP A 128 -2.91 -12.05 -11.04
N THR A 129 -2.35 -10.85 -11.19
CA THR A 129 -1.23 -10.37 -10.36
C THR A 129 -1.65 -9.40 -9.26
N SER A 130 -2.92 -8.99 -9.23
CA SER A 130 -3.43 -7.98 -8.30
C SER A 130 -3.88 -8.61 -6.99
N LEU A 131 -3.34 -8.12 -5.88
CA LEU A 131 -3.66 -8.58 -4.53
C LEU A 131 -4.13 -7.44 -3.65
N VAL A 132 -5.17 -7.68 -2.86
CA VAL A 132 -5.66 -6.77 -1.84
C VAL A 132 -4.98 -7.08 -0.51
N TRP A 133 -4.30 -6.10 0.04
CA TRP A 133 -3.57 -6.18 1.29
C TRP A 133 -4.30 -5.45 2.41
N TYR A 134 -4.27 -6.03 3.58
CA TYR A 134 -4.73 -5.43 4.83
C TYR A 134 -3.51 -5.27 5.74
N VAL A 135 -3.28 -4.06 6.26
CA VAL A 135 -2.06 -3.72 6.99
C VAL A 135 -2.40 -3.13 8.35
N LYS A 136 -1.81 -3.69 9.40
CA LYS A 136 -1.80 -3.09 10.72
C LYS A 136 -0.39 -3.14 11.32
N GLY A 137 0.16 -1.97 11.59
CA GLY A 137 1.56 -1.86 11.98
C GLY A 137 2.47 -2.48 10.93
N GLU A 138 3.23 -3.49 11.30
CA GLU A 138 4.12 -4.23 10.39
C GLU A 138 3.48 -5.49 9.79
N THR A 139 2.31 -5.89 10.28
CA THR A 139 1.61 -7.10 9.85
C THR A 139 0.82 -6.85 8.57
N ARG A 140 1.02 -7.68 7.55
CA ARG A 140 0.36 -7.61 6.25
C ARG A 140 -0.39 -8.91 5.99
N LEU A 141 -1.67 -8.79 5.68
CA LEU A 141 -2.53 -9.96 5.42
C LEU A 141 -3.10 -9.90 4.00
N ILE A 142 -3.25 -11.08 3.42
CA ILE A 142 -3.91 -11.30 2.13
C ILE A 142 -4.89 -12.45 2.30
N GLN A 143 -6.04 -12.34 1.65
CA GLN A 143 -6.95 -13.45 1.48
C GLN A 143 -6.68 -14.16 0.17
N SER A 144 -6.61 -15.48 0.19
CA SER A 144 -6.44 -16.34 -0.98
C SER A 144 -7.48 -17.48 -0.97
N SER A 145 -7.58 -18.22 -2.04
CA SER A 145 -8.32 -19.48 -2.11
C SER A 145 -7.34 -20.65 -2.30
N ALA A 146 -7.76 -21.86 -2.00
CA ALA A 146 -6.95 -23.05 -2.26
C ALA A 146 -6.54 -23.21 -3.74
N GLU A 147 -7.31 -22.63 -4.66
CA GLU A 147 -7.04 -22.68 -6.11
C GLU A 147 -5.99 -21.68 -6.54
N THR A 148 -6.01 -20.48 -5.95
CA THR A 148 -5.12 -19.37 -6.32
C THR A 148 -3.88 -19.27 -5.45
N LEU A 149 -3.80 -20.01 -4.35
CA LEU A 149 -2.75 -19.90 -3.32
C LEU A 149 -1.33 -19.84 -3.89
N THR A 150 -0.99 -20.77 -4.80
CA THR A 150 0.37 -20.82 -5.36
C THR A 150 0.71 -19.55 -6.15
N ALA A 151 -0.24 -19.04 -6.94
CA ALA A 151 -0.08 -17.78 -7.67
C ALA A 151 -0.01 -16.58 -6.72
N ASP A 152 -0.88 -16.54 -5.72
CA ASP A 152 -0.95 -15.44 -4.74
C ASP A 152 0.31 -15.36 -3.89
N VAL A 153 0.91 -16.50 -3.47
CA VAL A 153 2.21 -16.52 -2.78
C VAL A 153 3.32 -15.94 -3.67
N LYS A 154 3.38 -16.31 -4.94
CA LYS A 154 4.38 -15.80 -5.90
C LYS A 154 4.19 -14.30 -6.13
N ASN A 155 2.96 -13.85 -6.31
CA ASN A 155 2.60 -12.44 -6.48
C ASN A 155 2.91 -11.62 -5.22
N ALA A 156 2.56 -12.13 -4.05
CA ALA A 156 2.89 -11.52 -2.76
C ALA A 156 4.39 -11.38 -2.57
N TRP A 157 5.15 -12.42 -2.87
CA TRP A 157 6.60 -12.42 -2.77
C TRP A 157 7.25 -11.37 -3.69
N GLN A 158 6.76 -11.25 -4.93
CA GLN A 158 7.21 -10.21 -5.86
C GLN A 158 6.83 -8.81 -5.40
N ALA A 159 5.60 -8.63 -4.89
CA ALA A 159 5.14 -7.35 -4.35
C ALA A 159 5.98 -6.91 -3.16
N LEU A 160 6.27 -7.79 -2.21
CA LEU A 160 7.10 -7.50 -1.04
C LEU A 160 8.52 -7.09 -1.44
N ARG A 161 9.11 -7.75 -2.43
CA ARG A 161 10.42 -7.36 -2.97
C ARG A 161 10.41 -6.00 -3.66
N ARG A 162 9.40 -5.74 -4.48
CA ARG A 162 9.30 -4.52 -5.27
C ARG A 162 8.88 -3.32 -4.41
N ASP A 163 7.87 -3.49 -3.56
CA ASP A 163 7.20 -2.42 -2.84
C ASP A 163 7.85 -2.14 -1.48
N HIS A 164 8.40 -3.18 -0.83
CA HIS A 164 9.02 -3.09 0.49
C HIS A 164 10.53 -3.37 0.51
N THR A 165 11.13 -3.62 -0.65
CA THR A 165 12.58 -3.88 -0.80
C THR A 165 13.10 -5.09 0.00
N LEU A 166 12.24 -6.05 0.30
CA LEU A 166 12.63 -7.26 1.02
C LEU A 166 13.38 -8.22 0.09
N ILE A 167 14.53 -8.70 0.50
CA ILE A 167 15.36 -9.60 -0.34
C ILE A 167 14.78 -11.02 -0.35
N LYS A 168 14.40 -11.52 0.83
CA LYS A 168 13.86 -12.86 1.06
C LYS A 168 12.59 -12.79 1.90
N PRO A 169 11.47 -12.35 1.34
CA PRO A 169 10.22 -12.24 2.08
C PRO A 169 9.80 -13.59 2.68
N ARG A 170 9.37 -13.57 3.94
CA ARG A 170 8.87 -14.73 4.67
C ARG A 170 7.35 -14.65 4.73
N ILE A 171 6.68 -15.64 4.16
CA ILE A 171 5.22 -15.66 4.04
C ILE A 171 4.67 -16.82 4.87
N ALA A 172 3.80 -16.53 5.84
CA ALA A 172 3.05 -17.53 6.57
C ALA A 172 1.72 -17.82 5.86
N ILE A 173 1.31 -19.09 5.87
CA ILE A 173 0.05 -19.55 5.26
C ILE A 173 -0.81 -20.16 6.35
N LEU A 174 -2.03 -19.61 6.53
CA LEU A 174 -3.02 -20.09 7.46
C LEU A 174 -4.06 -20.91 6.70
N ALA A 175 -4.14 -22.19 7.01
CA ALA A 175 -5.07 -23.15 6.44
C ALA A 175 -5.15 -24.41 7.31
N LYS A 176 -6.22 -25.21 7.14
CA LYS A 176 -6.43 -26.47 7.85
C LYS A 176 -6.35 -27.70 6.94
N ASP A 177 -6.29 -27.49 5.63
CA ASP A 177 -6.38 -28.56 4.64
C ASP A 177 -5.01 -29.17 4.31
N ASP A 178 -4.97 -30.52 4.16
CA ASP A 178 -3.78 -31.26 3.76
C ASP A 178 -3.30 -30.89 2.34
N LYS A 179 -4.20 -30.53 1.44
CA LYS A 179 -3.85 -30.08 0.08
C LYS A 179 -2.98 -28.83 0.09
N THR A 180 -3.23 -27.92 1.01
CA THR A 180 -2.41 -26.72 1.21
C THR A 180 -0.98 -27.08 1.64
N HIS A 181 -0.83 -28.18 2.39
CA HIS A 181 0.51 -28.64 2.79
C HIS A 181 1.38 -29.05 1.58
N GLU A 182 0.80 -29.73 0.60
CA GLU A 182 1.50 -30.08 -0.65
C GLU A 182 1.92 -28.84 -1.45
N GLN A 183 1.02 -27.85 -1.56
CA GLN A 183 1.29 -26.58 -2.25
C GLN A 183 2.43 -25.80 -1.56
N VAL A 184 2.42 -25.71 -0.22
CA VAL A 184 3.48 -25.04 0.55
C VAL A 184 4.83 -25.77 0.37
N THR A 185 4.82 -27.10 0.33
CA THR A 185 6.03 -27.90 0.10
C THR A 185 6.60 -27.62 -1.29
N ALA A 186 5.78 -27.64 -2.32
CA ALA A 186 6.18 -27.33 -3.70
C ALA A 186 6.76 -25.91 -3.82
N LEU A 187 6.15 -24.91 -3.18
CA LEU A 187 6.65 -23.55 -3.16
C LEU A 187 8.03 -23.43 -2.51
N ARG A 188 8.29 -24.21 -1.45
CA ARG A 188 9.63 -24.26 -0.81
C ARG A 188 10.67 -24.90 -1.72
N GLU A 189 10.30 -25.96 -2.44
CA GLU A 189 11.18 -26.61 -3.42
C GLU A 189 11.53 -25.66 -4.57
N GLU A 190 10.61 -24.78 -4.96
CA GLU A 190 10.86 -23.70 -5.91
C GLU A 190 11.72 -22.55 -5.33
N GLY A 191 12.03 -22.56 -4.03
CA GLY A 191 12.87 -21.56 -3.37
C GLY A 191 12.14 -20.38 -2.74
N PHE A 192 10.79 -20.44 -2.62
CA PHE A 192 10.03 -19.43 -1.89
C PHE A 192 10.07 -19.69 -0.37
N PHE A 193 10.18 -18.63 0.42
CA PHE A 193 10.12 -18.71 1.89
C PHE A 193 8.66 -18.72 2.36
N ALA A 194 7.96 -19.81 2.02
CA ALA A 194 6.58 -20.07 2.42
C ALA A 194 6.56 -21.04 3.62
N PHE A 195 5.80 -20.72 4.66
CA PHE A 195 5.71 -21.45 5.91
C PHE A 195 4.27 -21.77 6.27
N GLY A 196 4.04 -22.93 6.86
CA GLY A 196 2.72 -23.43 7.22
C GLY A 196 2.43 -24.78 6.54
N PRO A 197 1.17 -25.15 6.37
CA PRO A 197 0.00 -24.42 6.88
C PRO A 197 -0.04 -24.37 8.40
N PHE A 198 -0.53 -23.27 8.96
CA PHE A 198 -0.74 -23.08 10.38
C PHE A 198 -2.25 -22.93 10.67
N ALA A 199 -2.70 -23.44 11.83
CA ALA A 199 -4.03 -23.12 12.33
C ALA A 199 -4.05 -21.71 12.91
N ALA A 200 -5.00 -20.87 12.46
CA ALA A 200 -5.03 -19.44 12.77
C ALA A 200 -5.08 -19.16 14.27
N GLU A 201 -5.93 -19.87 15.02
CA GLU A 201 -6.11 -19.66 16.47
C GLU A 201 -4.77 -19.67 17.21
N ASN A 202 -4.05 -20.79 17.16
CA ASN A 202 -2.76 -20.90 17.86
C ASN A 202 -1.72 -19.91 17.33
N PHE A 203 -1.69 -19.67 16.02
CA PHE A 203 -0.71 -18.80 15.37
C PHE A 203 -0.86 -17.34 15.80
N ILE A 204 -2.10 -16.87 15.97
CA ILE A 204 -2.41 -15.51 16.38
C ILE A 204 -2.24 -15.34 17.89
N GLU A 205 -2.83 -16.22 18.71
CA GLU A 205 -2.76 -16.15 20.19
C GLU A 205 -1.32 -16.17 20.70
N THR A 206 -0.47 -17.00 20.10
CA THR A 206 0.94 -17.12 20.47
C THR A 206 1.85 -16.08 19.80
N ARG A 207 1.28 -15.16 19.01
CA ARG A 207 1.98 -14.12 18.27
C ARG A 207 3.10 -14.65 17.36
N GLN A 208 2.93 -15.86 16.82
CA GLN A 208 3.90 -16.46 15.90
C GLN A 208 3.99 -15.73 14.57
N TYR A 209 3.08 -14.82 14.26
CA TYR A 209 3.07 -14.02 13.05
C TYR A 209 4.21 -12.99 12.96
N LYS A 210 4.78 -12.55 14.08
CA LYS A 210 5.79 -11.47 14.11
C LYS A 210 7.02 -11.66 13.23
N PRO A 211 7.57 -12.88 13.04
CA PRO A 211 8.74 -13.06 12.19
C PRO A 211 8.44 -13.12 10.69
N TYR A 212 7.18 -13.00 10.28
CA TYR A 212 6.76 -13.07 8.88
C TYR A 212 6.47 -11.68 8.32
N ASP A 213 6.80 -11.50 7.04
CA ASP A 213 6.56 -10.24 6.31
C ASP A 213 5.14 -10.15 5.78
N ALA A 214 4.50 -11.29 5.56
CA ALA A 214 3.09 -11.40 5.18
C ALA A 214 2.45 -12.68 5.70
N ILE A 215 1.12 -12.64 5.84
CA ILE A 215 0.27 -13.76 6.21
C ILE A 215 -0.76 -13.93 5.09
N ILE A 216 -0.90 -15.13 4.57
CA ILE A 216 -1.95 -15.49 3.62
C ILE A 216 -2.97 -16.39 4.32
N VAL A 217 -4.21 -15.96 4.32
CA VAL A 217 -5.34 -16.70 4.90
C VAL A 217 -6.10 -17.37 3.77
N VAL A 218 -6.22 -18.69 3.81
CA VAL A 218 -6.92 -19.48 2.78
C VAL A 218 -8.41 -19.54 3.10
N ASP A 219 -9.25 -19.05 2.18
CA ASP A 219 -10.70 -19.07 2.32
C ASP A 219 -11.26 -20.50 2.40
N GLY A 220 -12.28 -20.66 3.25
CA GLY A 220 -12.93 -21.94 3.50
C GLY A 220 -12.28 -22.73 4.63
N ASP A 221 -10.99 -22.57 4.86
CA ASP A 221 -10.26 -23.20 5.97
C ASP A 221 -10.16 -22.27 7.19
N GLU A 222 -9.89 -20.97 6.95
CA GLU A 222 -9.78 -19.96 7.99
C GLU A 222 -10.58 -18.72 7.62
N ASP A 223 -11.16 -18.06 8.61
CA ASP A 223 -11.91 -16.81 8.41
C ASP A 223 -10.97 -15.60 8.54
N LEU A 224 -10.73 -14.91 7.43
CA LEU A 224 -9.94 -13.69 7.42
C LEU A 224 -10.56 -12.61 8.34
N GLY A 225 -11.88 -12.51 8.42
CA GLY A 225 -12.56 -11.56 9.30
C GLY A 225 -12.17 -11.79 10.75
N LYS A 226 -12.30 -13.03 11.23
CA LYS A 226 -11.89 -13.43 12.58
C LYS A 226 -10.40 -13.22 12.79
N THR A 227 -9.56 -13.62 11.84
CA THR A 227 -8.10 -13.41 11.93
C THR A 227 -7.74 -11.93 12.05
N LEU A 228 -8.45 -11.05 11.33
CA LEU A 228 -8.25 -9.60 11.40
C LEU A 228 -8.72 -9.02 12.75
N GLU A 229 -9.82 -9.53 13.31
CA GLU A 229 -10.28 -9.13 14.66
C GLU A 229 -9.25 -9.49 15.71
N ASP A 230 -8.70 -10.70 15.65
CA ASP A 230 -7.69 -11.20 16.59
C ASP A 230 -6.34 -10.45 16.49
N ILE A 231 -5.97 -9.98 15.30
CA ILE A 231 -4.74 -9.16 15.06
C ILE A 231 -5.00 -7.66 15.26
N ASP A 232 -6.20 -7.27 15.63
CA ASP A 232 -6.76 -5.92 15.60
C ASP A 232 -7.26 -5.47 14.21
N THR A 233 -8.11 -4.44 14.16
CA THR A 233 -8.65 -3.89 12.92
C THR A 233 -7.54 -3.35 12.03
N PRO A 234 -7.52 -3.66 10.73
CA PRO A 234 -6.49 -3.14 9.85
C PRO A 234 -6.56 -1.61 9.78
N ALA A 235 -5.42 -0.96 9.96
CA ALA A 235 -5.30 0.49 9.91
C ALA A 235 -5.51 1.02 8.50
N PHE A 236 -4.96 0.34 7.50
CA PHE A 236 -5.13 0.68 6.09
C PHE A 236 -4.98 -0.55 5.20
N GLY A 237 -5.35 -0.39 3.94
CA GLY A 237 -5.08 -1.39 2.92
C GLY A 237 -4.39 -0.79 1.70
N TYR A 238 -3.85 -1.66 0.86
CA TYR A 238 -3.34 -1.27 -0.45
C TYR A 238 -3.55 -2.38 -1.48
N ILE A 239 -3.45 -2.02 -2.76
CA ILE A 239 -3.58 -2.98 -3.86
C ILE A 239 -2.22 -3.10 -4.55
N SER A 240 -1.65 -4.30 -4.54
CA SER A 240 -0.46 -4.62 -5.34
C SER A 240 -0.84 -5.12 -6.74
N GLY A 241 0.14 -5.28 -7.64
CA GLY A 241 -0.13 -5.68 -9.03
C GLY A 241 -0.48 -4.50 -9.94
N LEU A 242 -1.06 -3.44 -9.43
CA LEU A 242 -1.33 -2.22 -10.19
C LEU A 242 -0.02 -1.50 -10.57
N PRO A 243 0.03 -0.80 -11.72
CA PRO A 243 1.17 0.02 -12.11
C PRO A 243 1.43 1.18 -11.15
N MET A 244 0.38 1.68 -10.47
CA MET A 244 0.45 2.70 -9.44
C MET A 244 0.36 2.12 -8.03
N VAL A 245 0.74 2.92 -7.01
CA VAL A 245 0.43 2.62 -5.61
C VAL A 245 -0.92 3.21 -5.27
N PHE A 246 -1.84 2.37 -4.85
CA PHE A 246 -3.15 2.75 -4.36
C PHE A 246 -3.33 2.22 -2.93
N THR A 247 -3.56 3.12 -1.99
CA THR A 247 -3.84 2.80 -0.59
C THR A 247 -5.23 3.32 -0.21
N TYR A 248 -5.84 2.73 0.81
CA TYR A 248 -7.15 3.15 1.31
C TYR A 248 -7.23 2.92 2.83
N LEU A 249 -8.05 3.72 3.52
CA LEU A 249 -8.42 3.39 4.90
C LEU A 249 -9.61 2.42 4.90
N ALA A 250 -9.51 1.39 5.73
CA ALA A 250 -10.58 0.40 5.89
C ALA A 250 -11.78 1.02 6.66
N GLU A 251 -11.49 1.90 7.61
CA GLU A 251 -12.48 2.65 8.38
C GLU A 251 -11.95 4.04 8.69
N VAL A 252 -12.82 5.05 8.62
CA VAL A 252 -12.48 6.44 8.94
C VAL A 252 -13.27 6.85 10.19
N THR A 253 -12.54 7.11 11.27
CA THR A 253 -13.04 7.55 12.57
C THR A 253 -12.38 8.87 12.97
N ALA A 254 -12.80 9.47 14.06
CA ALA A 254 -12.18 10.70 14.59
C ALA A 254 -10.70 10.51 15.02
N GLU A 255 -10.27 9.26 15.19
CA GLU A 255 -8.91 8.88 15.65
C GLU A 255 -8.04 8.30 14.51
N SER A 256 -8.51 8.34 13.27
CA SER A 256 -7.79 7.73 12.12
C SER A 256 -6.64 8.56 11.58
N ASP A 257 -6.23 9.64 12.23
CA ASP A 257 -5.11 10.47 11.78
C ASP A 257 -3.78 9.71 11.74
N GLN A 258 -3.52 8.83 12.70
CA GLN A 258 -2.33 7.97 12.71
C GLN A 258 -2.37 6.91 11.60
N ASP A 259 -3.53 6.31 11.36
CA ASP A 259 -3.73 5.34 10.29
C ASP A 259 -3.54 5.99 8.92
N PHE A 260 -4.08 7.20 8.74
CA PHE A 260 -3.86 7.98 7.52
C PHE A 260 -2.38 8.30 7.30
N LYS A 261 -1.67 8.75 8.34
CA LYS A 261 -0.21 9.00 8.24
C LYS A 261 0.55 7.73 7.90
N ALA A 262 0.22 6.60 8.52
CA ALA A 262 0.83 5.31 8.21
C ALA A 262 0.59 4.89 6.75
N ALA A 263 -0.65 5.04 6.26
CA ALA A 263 -1.00 4.81 4.86
C ALA A 263 -0.22 5.72 3.91
N LEU A 264 -0.13 7.01 4.23
CA LEU A 264 0.57 8.01 3.43
C LEU A 264 2.07 7.72 3.35
N TYR A 265 2.75 7.50 4.48
CA TYR A 265 4.17 7.18 4.50
C TYR A 265 4.46 5.88 3.74
N SER A 266 3.63 4.85 3.95
CA SER A 266 3.74 3.58 3.24
C SER A 266 3.57 3.77 1.73
N SER A 267 2.56 4.54 1.31
CA SER A 267 2.25 4.84 -0.07
C SER A 267 3.40 5.55 -0.79
N ILE A 268 3.95 6.60 -0.18
CA ILE A 268 5.11 7.35 -0.70
C ILE A 268 6.34 6.44 -0.78
N SER A 269 6.59 5.65 0.26
CA SER A 269 7.72 4.71 0.30
C SER A 269 7.63 3.67 -0.80
N MET A 270 6.48 3.01 -0.94
CA MET A 270 6.23 2.03 -2.00
C MET A 270 6.40 2.65 -3.39
N SER A 271 5.89 3.86 -3.63
CA SER A 271 6.06 4.55 -4.91
C SER A 271 7.54 4.80 -5.24
N LYS A 272 8.33 5.26 -4.25
CA LYS A 272 9.78 5.45 -4.40
C LYS A 272 10.50 4.13 -4.68
N ASN A 273 10.13 3.05 -3.96
CA ASN A 273 10.71 1.73 -4.12
C ASN A 273 10.40 1.14 -5.50
N ARG A 274 9.16 1.29 -6.00
CA ARG A 274 8.79 0.86 -7.35
C ARG A 274 9.59 1.57 -8.44
N ARG A 275 9.86 2.87 -8.29
CA ARG A 275 10.72 3.61 -9.23
C ARG A 275 12.15 3.06 -9.22
N ARG A 276 12.71 2.83 -8.03
CA ARG A 276 14.06 2.24 -7.88
C ARG A 276 14.12 0.84 -8.47
N TYR A 277 13.11 0.02 -8.21
CA TYR A 277 13.03 -1.34 -8.75
C TYR A 277 12.96 -1.32 -10.28
N ARG A 278 12.11 -0.49 -10.86
CA ARG A 278 12.03 -0.32 -12.33
C ARG A 278 13.35 0.12 -12.93
N TYR A 279 13.98 1.12 -12.34
CA TYR A 279 15.28 1.60 -12.78
C TYR A 279 16.35 0.50 -12.73
N ALA A 280 16.47 -0.20 -11.63
CA ALA A 280 17.41 -1.31 -11.46
C ALA A 280 17.15 -2.50 -12.41
N THR A 281 15.90 -2.75 -12.80
CA THR A 281 15.55 -3.82 -13.73
C THR A 281 15.68 -3.43 -15.19
N SER A 282 15.51 -2.16 -15.52
CA SER A 282 15.62 -1.64 -16.90
C SER A 282 17.05 -1.36 -17.32
N ASN A 283 17.97 -1.12 -16.38
CA ASN A 283 19.38 -0.82 -16.67
C ASN A 283 20.31 -1.99 -16.23
N PRO A 284 20.68 -2.88 -17.18
CA PRO A 284 21.51 -4.06 -16.83
C PRO A 284 22.91 -3.69 -16.32
N LEU A 285 23.45 -2.53 -16.70
CA LEU A 285 24.79 -2.09 -16.28
C LEU A 285 24.83 -1.63 -14.83
N GLU A 286 23.69 -1.19 -14.26
CA GLU A 286 23.59 -0.77 -12.86
C GLU A 286 23.20 -1.91 -11.90
N LYS A 287 22.93 -3.11 -12.40
CA LYS A 287 22.73 -4.31 -11.54
C LYS A 287 23.89 -4.57 -10.60
N GLN A 288 25.07 -4.06 -10.90
CA GLN A 288 26.25 -4.12 -10.02
C GLN A 288 26.12 -3.26 -8.75
N TRP A 289 25.18 -2.29 -8.74
CA TRP A 289 24.97 -1.35 -7.63
C TRP A 289 23.72 -1.66 -6.78
N ILE A 290 23.00 -2.74 -7.03
CA ILE A 290 22.01 -3.21 -6.07
C ILE A 290 22.78 -3.57 -4.80
N PRO A 291 22.50 -2.95 -3.63
CA PRO A 291 23.18 -3.31 -2.40
C PRO A 291 23.01 -4.80 -2.17
N ARG A 292 24.08 -5.56 -2.40
CA ARG A 292 24.14 -6.95 -2.00
C ARG A 292 24.05 -6.94 -0.48
N GLY A 293 23.35 -7.90 0.10
CA GLY A 293 23.22 -7.98 1.55
C GLY A 293 24.60 -7.91 2.22
N LYS A 294 24.65 -7.54 3.50
CA LYS A 294 25.90 -7.41 4.28
C LYS A 294 26.87 -8.58 4.15
N ASP A 295 26.36 -9.74 3.77
CA ASP A 295 27.18 -10.97 3.59
C ASP A 295 27.96 -10.99 2.28
N ASP A 296 27.62 -10.16 1.30
CA ASP A 296 28.33 -10.10 0.02
C ASP A 296 29.54 -9.14 0.05
N PHE A 297 29.75 -8.43 1.14
CA PHE A 297 30.93 -7.58 1.36
C PHE A 297 32.09 -8.29 2.09
N LYS A 298 32.12 -9.60 2.13
CA LYS A 298 33.37 -10.28 2.44
C LYS A 298 34.30 -10.12 1.23
N LEU A 299 35.09 -9.07 1.26
CA LEU A 299 36.31 -8.97 0.47
C LEU A 299 37.10 -10.26 0.76
N ASP A 300 37.31 -11.06 -0.28
CA ASP A 300 38.19 -12.20 -0.21
C ASP A 300 39.63 -11.68 -0.20
N LEU A 301 40.09 -11.30 0.99
CA LEU A 301 41.45 -10.82 1.24
C LEU A 301 42.50 -11.96 1.19
N THR A 302 42.12 -13.17 0.77
CA THR A 302 43.00 -14.33 0.68
C THR A 302 43.69 -14.49 -0.67
N LYS A 303 43.55 -13.51 -1.60
CA LYS A 303 44.40 -13.45 -2.80
C LYS A 303 45.45 -12.38 -2.63
N GLU A 304 46.32 -12.54 -1.66
CA GLU A 304 47.65 -11.91 -1.69
C GLU A 304 48.66 -12.92 -2.23
N ASP A 305 49.16 -12.55 -3.37
CA ASP A 305 50.54 -12.72 -3.86
C ASP A 305 51.24 -14.03 -3.57
N SER A 306 51.17 -14.90 -4.53
CA SER A 306 52.25 -15.85 -4.82
C SER A 306 52.88 -15.44 -6.17
N ASP A 307 53.88 -14.60 -6.07
CA ASP A 307 55.02 -14.53 -6.98
C ASP A 307 56.30 -14.43 -6.17
#